data_e9d4cc3b2a048152c4a8ac78f02372ef
#
_entry.id   e9d4cc3b2a048152c4a8ac78f02372ef
#
_cell.length_a   1.000
_cell.length_b   1.000
_cell.length_c   1.000
_cell.angle_alpha   90.00
_cell.angle_beta   90.00
_cell.angle_gamma   90.00
#
_symmetry.space_group_name_H-M   'P 1'
#
loop_
_entity.id
_entity.type
_entity.pdbx_description
1 polymer ?
#
loop_
_entity_poly.entity_id
_entity_poly.type
_entity_poly.pdbx_seq_one_letter_code
_entity_poly.pdbx_strand_id
1 'polypeptide(L)'
;MLKQKVRIKFEKTGMMRFIGHLDVMRYFQKAMRRARIDIAYSEGFSPHQKMSFAAPLGIGLEGTGEYFDIEVNSFMPSSTMTAALNEAMVEGFKVISCKYLPESAPNAMSSVFAADYMVTIHNDNVDITSEALEAKINEFYAQPEIITEKETKKSTRTLDMKPLIYSLGCEDKVIRMCLSTGSTDNIKPELVMAKFCEFIGIEYTEEPILFDYKRNEIYTNSGVEGEVKLVTLENMGEDIEG
;
A
#
# COMPACT_ATOMS: atom_id res chain seq x y z
N MET A 1 -10.56 16.70 -26.71
CA MET A 1 -10.01 15.33 -26.61
C MET A 1 -10.53 14.71 -25.31
N LEU A 2 -11.02 13.50 -25.34
CA LEU A 2 -11.42 12.77 -24.13
C LEU A 2 -10.17 12.48 -23.32
N LYS A 3 -10.08 13.01 -22.09
CA LYS A 3 -9.02 12.67 -21.15
C LYS A 3 -9.20 11.22 -20.71
N GLN A 4 -8.12 10.45 -20.67
CA GLN A 4 -8.15 9.06 -20.26
C GLN A 4 -7.49 8.92 -18.89
N LYS A 5 -8.06 8.09 -18.05
CA LYS A 5 -7.49 7.76 -16.74
C LYS A 5 -6.60 6.55 -16.87
N VAL A 6 -5.42 6.61 -16.26
CA VAL A 6 -4.47 5.50 -16.22
C VAL A 6 -4.10 5.25 -14.76
N ARG A 7 -4.21 4.01 -14.31
CA ARG A 7 -3.72 3.54 -13.02
C ARG A 7 -2.33 2.95 -13.19
N ILE A 8 -1.40 3.43 -12.42
CA ILE A 8 0.00 3.02 -12.46
C ILE A 8 0.31 2.27 -11.17
N LYS A 9 0.78 1.02 -11.33
CA LYS A 9 1.34 0.21 -10.24
C LYS A 9 2.84 0.43 -10.20
N PHE A 10 3.41 0.61 -9.00
CA PHE A 10 4.83 0.85 -8.85
C PHE A 10 5.39 0.24 -7.56
N GLU A 11 6.72 0.08 -7.54
CA GLU A 11 7.49 -0.32 -6.36
C GLU A 11 8.24 0.88 -5.79
N LYS A 12 8.36 0.89 -4.47
CA LYS A 12 9.20 1.79 -3.67
C LYS A 12 10.02 0.94 -2.70
N THR A 13 11.30 0.73 -2.99
CA THR A 13 12.16 -0.23 -2.28
C THR A 13 13.53 0.35 -1.97
N GLY A 14 14.33 -0.39 -1.20
CA GLY A 14 15.68 0.00 -0.85
C GLY A 14 15.76 1.35 -0.14
N MET A 15 16.69 2.19 -0.54
CA MET A 15 16.88 3.52 0.08
C MET A 15 15.69 4.46 -0.13
N MET A 16 14.84 4.21 -1.13
CA MET A 16 13.64 5.03 -1.37
C MET A 16 12.59 4.85 -0.27
N ARG A 17 12.65 3.78 0.55
CA ARG A 17 11.76 3.63 1.72
C ARG A 17 11.83 4.79 2.70
N PHE A 18 12.96 5.51 2.76
CA PHE A 18 13.18 6.62 3.69
C PHE A 18 12.68 7.98 3.20
N ILE A 19 12.17 8.10 1.97
CA ILE A 19 11.59 9.36 1.49
C ILE A 19 10.08 9.42 1.78
N GLY A 20 9.63 10.63 2.14
CA GLY A 20 8.22 10.89 2.49
C GLY A 20 7.32 10.97 1.26
N HIS A 21 6.01 10.84 1.48
CA HIS A 21 5.00 10.84 0.42
C HIS A 21 5.05 12.07 -0.50
N LEU A 22 5.28 13.26 0.03
CA LEU A 22 5.35 14.50 -0.77
C LEU A 22 6.54 14.48 -1.74
N ASP A 23 7.65 13.88 -1.34
CA ASP A 23 8.83 13.77 -2.20
C ASP A 23 8.65 12.67 -3.26
N VAL A 24 7.99 11.56 -2.91
CA VAL A 24 7.54 10.55 -3.90
C VAL A 24 6.65 11.20 -4.95
N MET A 25 5.65 11.98 -4.55
CA MET A 25 4.76 12.69 -5.47
C MET A 25 5.55 13.64 -6.39
N ARG A 26 6.43 14.46 -5.83
CA ARG A 26 7.29 15.39 -6.60
C ARG A 26 8.22 14.65 -7.55
N TYR A 27 8.73 13.49 -7.13
CA TYR A 27 9.56 12.64 -7.95
C TYR A 27 8.80 12.14 -9.19
N PHE A 28 7.59 11.57 -8.99
CA PHE A 28 6.77 11.10 -10.11
C PHE A 28 6.30 12.23 -11.03
N GLN A 29 5.99 13.41 -10.50
CA GLN A 29 5.69 14.60 -11.32
C GLN A 29 6.84 14.98 -12.26
N LYS A 30 8.09 14.83 -11.79
CA LYS A 30 9.28 15.04 -12.63
C LYS A 30 9.49 13.88 -13.61
N ALA A 31 9.22 12.64 -13.16
CA ALA A 31 9.33 11.45 -13.99
C ALA A 31 8.35 11.49 -15.19
N MET A 32 7.10 11.91 -15.00
CA MET A 32 6.14 12.12 -16.09
C MET A 32 6.72 13.01 -17.20
N ARG A 33 7.37 14.11 -16.82
CA ARG A 33 8.00 15.04 -17.78
C ARG A 33 9.19 14.41 -18.48
N ARG A 34 10.07 13.68 -17.78
CA ARG A 34 11.22 12.99 -18.37
C ARG A 34 10.79 11.90 -19.34
N ALA A 35 9.77 11.14 -18.99
CA ALA A 35 9.16 10.09 -19.81
C ALA A 35 8.29 10.64 -20.96
N ARG A 36 8.12 11.96 -21.05
CA ARG A 36 7.28 12.63 -22.07
C ARG A 36 5.83 12.14 -22.08
N ILE A 37 5.30 11.78 -20.90
CA ILE A 37 3.88 11.44 -20.75
C ILE A 37 3.08 12.73 -20.87
N ASP A 38 2.08 12.75 -21.76
CA ASP A 38 1.17 13.89 -21.97
C ASP A 38 0.10 13.93 -20.85
N ILE A 39 0.57 14.15 -19.62
CA ILE A 39 -0.28 14.23 -18.44
C ILE A 39 -1.13 15.49 -18.45
N ALA A 40 -2.42 15.35 -18.11
CA ALA A 40 -3.34 16.46 -17.99
C ALA A 40 -3.06 17.31 -16.74
N TYR A 41 -3.35 18.60 -16.86
CA TYR A 41 -3.24 19.57 -15.75
C TYR A 41 -4.64 20.00 -15.26
N SER A 42 -4.71 20.40 -14.00
CA SER A 42 -5.88 21.05 -13.43
C SER A 42 -6.09 22.42 -14.09
N GLU A 43 -7.34 22.88 -14.05
CA GLU A 43 -7.71 24.23 -14.48
C GLU A 43 -7.44 25.26 -13.35
N GLY A 44 -7.39 26.53 -13.71
CA GLY A 44 -7.25 27.66 -12.78
C GLY A 44 -5.87 28.30 -12.79
N PHE A 45 -5.59 29.16 -11.79
CA PHE A 45 -4.40 30.03 -11.75
C PHE A 45 -3.10 29.31 -11.38
N SER A 46 -3.17 28.12 -10.80
CA SER A 46 -2.01 27.32 -10.40
C SER A 46 -2.16 25.88 -10.90
N PRO A 47 -2.01 25.64 -12.21
CA PRO A 47 -2.21 24.32 -12.78
C PRO A 47 -1.19 23.31 -12.24
N HIS A 48 -1.67 22.16 -11.82
CA HIS A 48 -0.87 21.03 -11.36
C HIS A 48 -1.23 19.76 -12.13
N GLN A 49 -0.28 18.84 -12.25
CA GLN A 49 -0.52 17.54 -12.87
C GLN A 49 -1.65 16.80 -12.17
N LYS A 50 -2.59 16.27 -12.92
CA LYS A 50 -3.67 15.43 -12.39
C LYS A 50 -3.11 14.07 -12.03
N MET A 51 -2.71 13.94 -10.78
CA MET A 51 -2.10 12.73 -10.20
C MET A 51 -2.68 12.52 -8.79
N SER A 52 -3.13 11.30 -8.50
CA SER A 52 -3.76 10.94 -7.23
C SER A 52 -3.26 9.58 -6.74
N PHE A 53 -2.56 9.55 -5.62
CA PHE A 53 -2.07 8.31 -5.01
C PHE A 53 -3.19 7.58 -4.24
N ALA A 54 -3.15 6.26 -4.27
CA ALA A 54 -4.12 5.40 -3.58
C ALA A 54 -4.03 5.54 -2.05
N ALA A 55 -2.88 5.22 -1.50
CA ALA A 55 -2.61 5.32 -0.08
C ALA A 55 -1.15 5.73 0.16
N PRO A 56 -0.89 6.81 0.91
CA PRO A 56 0.47 7.16 1.27
C PRO A 56 1.18 5.99 1.97
N LEU A 57 2.40 5.67 1.53
CA LEU A 57 3.25 4.71 2.22
C LEU A 57 4.10 5.45 3.25
N GLY A 58 4.14 4.94 4.48
CA GLY A 58 4.94 5.49 5.57
C GLY A 58 6.44 5.54 5.25
N ILE A 59 7.17 6.40 5.96
CA ILE A 59 8.64 6.41 5.93
C ILE A 59 9.12 5.13 6.62
N GLY A 60 10.17 4.50 6.08
CA GLY A 60 10.69 3.24 6.56
C GLY A 60 10.07 2.00 5.94
N LEU A 61 8.87 2.12 5.32
CA LEU A 61 8.19 0.99 4.68
C LEU A 61 8.60 0.87 3.20
N GLU A 62 8.80 -0.39 2.78
CA GLU A 62 8.85 -0.76 1.38
C GLU A 62 7.46 -1.06 0.83
N GLY A 63 7.28 -0.87 -0.48
CA GLY A 63 6.05 -1.24 -1.18
C GLY A 63 6.34 -1.82 -2.55
N THR A 64 5.68 -2.94 -2.89
CA THR A 64 5.78 -3.57 -4.22
C THR A 64 4.45 -3.55 -4.99
N GLY A 65 3.38 -3.10 -4.35
CA GLY A 65 2.04 -2.93 -4.93
C GLY A 65 1.45 -1.56 -4.58
N GLU A 66 2.17 -0.49 -4.93
CA GLU A 66 1.73 0.88 -4.71
C GLU A 66 1.04 1.43 -5.97
N TYR A 67 0.07 2.33 -5.79
CA TYR A 67 -0.74 2.82 -6.91
C TYR A 67 -0.93 4.33 -6.89
N PHE A 68 -0.97 4.89 -8.09
CA PHE A 68 -1.54 6.22 -8.32
C PHE A 68 -2.24 6.28 -9.69
N ASP A 69 -3.22 7.16 -9.79
CA ASP A 69 -3.93 7.46 -11.03
C ASP A 69 -3.42 8.76 -11.64
N ILE A 70 -3.36 8.81 -12.97
CA ILE A 70 -3.14 10.01 -13.75
C ILE A 70 -4.25 10.20 -14.77
N GLU A 71 -4.43 11.44 -15.23
CA GLU A 71 -5.18 11.72 -16.46
C GLU A 71 -4.20 12.08 -17.58
N VAL A 72 -4.39 11.50 -18.76
CA VAL A 72 -3.57 11.80 -19.96
C VAL A 72 -4.43 12.43 -21.05
N ASN A 73 -3.82 13.33 -21.87
CA ASN A 73 -4.51 13.99 -22.97
C ASN A 73 -4.39 13.20 -24.29
N SER A 74 -3.33 12.40 -24.43
CA SER A 74 -3.09 11.57 -25.60
C SER A 74 -2.90 10.11 -25.22
N PHE A 75 -3.30 9.22 -26.11
CA PHE A 75 -3.13 7.78 -25.96
C PHE A 75 -1.66 7.37 -26.10
N MET A 76 -1.23 6.43 -25.29
CA MET A 76 0.06 5.74 -25.40
C MET A 76 -0.16 4.27 -25.01
N PRO A 77 0.30 3.27 -25.79
CA PRO A 77 0.17 1.86 -25.41
C PRO A 77 0.70 1.58 -23.98
N SER A 78 0.02 0.70 -23.24
CA SER A 78 0.36 0.39 -21.84
C SER A 78 1.81 -0.05 -21.66
N SER A 79 2.30 -0.93 -22.55
CA SER A 79 3.69 -1.39 -22.56
C SER A 79 4.68 -0.27 -22.84
N THR A 80 4.37 0.61 -23.79
CA THR A 80 5.21 1.77 -24.15
C THR A 80 5.28 2.76 -22.99
N MET A 81 4.15 3.06 -22.32
CA MET A 81 4.09 3.95 -21.15
C MET A 81 4.94 3.39 -20.00
N THR A 82 4.79 2.08 -19.73
CA THR A 82 5.55 1.39 -18.68
C THR A 82 7.06 1.45 -18.95
N ALA A 83 7.47 1.20 -20.19
CA ALA A 83 8.89 1.26 -20.60
C ALA A 83 9.44 2.69 -20.47
N ALA A 84 8.73 3.69 -21.01
CA ALA A 84 9.15 5.10 -20.95
C ALA A 84 9.28 5.62 -19.52
N LEU A 85 8.37 5.22 -18.63
CA LEU A 85 8.46 5.55 -17.21
C LEU A 85 9.66 4.88 -16.56
N ASN A 86 9.91 3.58 -16.80
CA ASN A 86 11.05 2.87 -16.22
C ASN A 86 12.41 3.43 -16.68
N GLU A 87 12.54 3.93 -17.92
CA GLU A 87 13.73 4.64 -18.37
C GLU A 87 13.98 5.95 -17.56
N ALA A 88 12.93 6.54 -17.01
CA ALA A 88 13.01 7.75 -16.21
C ALA A 88 13.14 7.47 -14.70
N MET A 89 13.07 6.19 -14.25
CA MET A 89 13.19 5.83 -12.83
C MET A 89 14.65 5.83 -12.36
N VAL A 90 14.82 6.02 -11.05
CA VAL A 90 16.07 5.76 -10.34
C VAL A 90 15.94 4.44 -9.58
N GLU A 91 17.06 3.88 -9.17
CA GLU A 91 17.08 2.69 -8.31
C GLU A 91 16.17 2.88 -7.09
N GLY A 92 15.40 1.84 -6.77
CA GLY A 92 14.41 1.83 -5.70
C GLY A 92 12.99 2.27 -6.13
N PHE A 93 12.81 2.77 -7.35
CA PHE A 93 11.51 2.93 -8.00
C PHE A 93 11.40 2.11 -9.27
N LYS A 94 10.28 1.40 -9.43
CA LYS A 94 9.98 0.66 -10.65
C LYS A 94 8.49 0.72 -10.95
N VAL A 95 8.12 1.03 -12.19
CA VAL A 95 6.74 0.92 -12.67
C VAL A 95 6.50 -0.51 -13.14
N ILE A 96 5.44 -1.14 -12.61
CA ILE A 96 5.07 -2.53 -12.90
C ILE A 96 4.08 -2.60 -14.05
N SER A 97 3.03 -1.76 -13.99
CA SER A 97 1.98 -1.71 -15.02
C SER A 97 1.36 -0.33 -15.14
N CYS A 98 0.79 -0.06 -16.32
CA CYS A 98 -0.01 1.11 -16.62
C CYS A 98 -1.34 0.62 -17.23
N LYS A 99 -2.42 0.65 -16.44
CA LYS A 99 -3.74 0.16 -16.84
C LYS A 99 -4.70 1.31 -17.13
N TYR A 100 -5.34 1.30 -18.27
CA TYR A 100 -6.40 2.26 -18.58
C TYR A 100 -7.68 1.91 -17.81
N LEU A 101 -8.24 2.90 -17.15
CA LEU A 101 -9.45 2.75 -16.37
C LEU A 101 -10.68 3.13 -17.19
N PRO A 102 -11.83 2.44 -17.01
CA PRO A 102 -13.10 2.91 -17.53
C PRO A 102 -13.45 4.29 -16.93
N GLU A 103 -14.21 5.09 -17.64
CA GLU A 103 -14.59 6.45 -17.21
C GLU A 103 -15.28 6.45 -15.84
N SER A 104 -16.10 5.43 -15.58
CA SER A 104 -16.85 5.25 -14.34
C SER A 104 -16.00 4.78 -13.15
N ALA A 105 -14.73 4.41 -13.37
CA ALA A 105 -13.87 3.91 -12.30
C ALA A 105 -13.65 4.98 -11.22
N PRO A 106 -13.80 4.62 -9.94
CA PRO A 106 -13.43 5.50 -8.84
C PRO A 106 -11.93 5.79 -8.87
N ASN A 107 -11.52 6.91 -8.28
CA ASN A 107 -10.10 7.24 -8.17
C ASN A 107 -9.36 6.26 -7.24
N ALA A 108 -8.03 6.22 -7.36
CA ALA A 108 -7.20 5.28 -6.59
C ALA A 108 -7.45 5.37 -5.08
N MET A 109 -7.53 6.58 -4.51
CA MET A 109 -7.71 6.78 -3.06
C MET A 109 -9.06 6.23 -2.57
N SER A 110 -10.15 6.45 -3.30
CA SER A 110 -11.48 5.95 -2.92
C SER A 110 -11.68 4.46 -3.18
N SER A 111 -10.76 3.84 -3.94
CA SER A 111 -10.78 2.40 -4.24
C SER A 111 -10.11 1.54 -3.16
N VAL A 112 -9.35 2.15 -2.25
CA VAL A 112 -8.61 1.42 -1.21
C VAL A 112 -9.55 0.82 -0.18
N PHE A 113 -9.47 -0.50 0.00
CA PHE A 113 -10.23 -1.24 1.01
C PHE A 113 -9.32 -2.03 1.95
N ALA A 114 -8.35 -2.76 1.42
CA ALA A 114 -7.41 -3.58 2.19
C ALA A 114 -6.01 -3.50 1.60
N ALA A 115 -5.02 -3.93 2.37
CA ALA A 115 -3.66 -4.08 1.89
C ALA A 115 -2.99 -5.29 2.54
N ASP A 116 -2.13 -5.96 1.75
CA ASP A 116 -1.27 -7.05 2.21
C ASP A 116 0.08 -6.51 2.66
N TYR A 117 0.52 -7.03 3.80
CA TYR A 117 1.82 -6.73 4.38
C TYR A 117 2.62 -8.01 4.63
N MET A 118 3.92 -7.90 4.40
CA MET A 118 4.93 -8.82 4.94
C MET A 118 5.70 -8.13 6.05
N VAL A 119 5.91 -8.86 7.15
CA VAL A 119 6.69 -8.41 8.29
C VAL A 119 7.82 -9.40 8.52
N THR A 120 9.04 -8.92 8.49
CA THR A 120 10.25 -9.72 8.74
C THR A 120 10.83 -9.33 10.09
N ILE A 121 11.20 -10.33 10.90
CA ILE A 121 11.79 -10.13 12.21
C ILE A 121 13.31 -9.97 12.06
N HIS A 122 13.90 -8.96 12.69
CA HIS A 122 15.34 -8.86 12.87
C HIS A 122 15.79 -9.87 13.91
N ASN A 123 16.47 -10.94 13.46
CA ASN A 123 16.84 -12.10 14.28
C ASN A 123 17.71 -11.78 15.50
N ASP A 124 18.48 -10.69 15.45
CA ASP A 124 19.36 -10.30 16.55
C ASP A 124 18.60 -9.76 17.78
N ASN A 125 17.30 -9.47 17.62
CA ASN A 125 16.49 -8.81 18.65
C ASN A 125 15.43 -9.73 19.26
N VAL A 126 15.07 -10.86 18.61
CA VAL A 126 14.02 -11.78 19.08
C VAL A 126 14.49 -13.23 18.92
N ASP A 127 14.79 -13.89 20.04
CA ASP A 127 15.17 -15.30 20.05
C ASP A 127 13.91 -16.19 20.04
N ILE A 128 13.37 -16.43 18.86
CA ILE A 128 12.20 -17.30 18.66
C ILE A 128 12.40 -18.22 17.46
N THR A 129 12.08 -19.50 17.61
CA THR A 129 12.11 -20.44 16.47
C THR A 129 10.95 -20.20 15.51
N SER A 130 11.07 -20.69 14.27
CA SER A 130 10.02 -20.55 13.25
C SER A 130 8.70 -21.16 13.73
N GLU A 131 8.76 -22.38 14.27
CA GLU A 131 7.61 -23.14 14.75
C GLU A 131 6.93 -22.47 15.95
N ALA A 132 7.75 -21.91 16.88
CA ALA A 132 7.22 -21.20 18.02
C ALA A 132 6.54 -19.88 17.63
N LEU A 133 7.10 -19.16 16.67
CA LEU A 133 6.51 -17.93 16.14
C LEU A 133 5.17 -18.22 15.43
N GLU A 134 5.14 -19.23 14.55
CA GLU A 134 3.94 -19.65 13.86
C GLU A 134 2.82 -20.04 14.85
N ALA A 135 3.16 -20.86 15.85
CA ALA A 135 2.20 -21.25 16.91
C ALA A 135 1.65 -20.02 17.65
N LYS A 136 2.52 -19.06 18.01
CA LYS A 136 2.12 -17.83 18.72
C LYS A 136 1.28 -16.89 17.87
N ILE A 137 1.57 -16.74 16.59
CA ILE A 137 0.75 -15.96 15.64
C ILE A 137 -0.65 -16.59 15.50
N ASN A 138 -0.72 -17.91 15.37
CA ASN A 138 -1.99 -18.63 15.28
C ASN A 138 -2.80 -18.49 16.58
N GLU A 139 -2.18 -18.61 17.74
CA GLU A 139 -2.80 -18.40 19.05
C GLU A 139 -3.31 -16.96 19.22
N PHE A 140 -2.50 -15.97 18.85
CA PHE A 140 -2.88 -14.56 18.87
C PHE A 140 -4.08 -14.29 17.97
N TYR A 141 -4.06 -14.80 16.74
CA TYR A 141 -5.14 -14.58 15.77
C TYR A 141 -6.41 -15.38 16.11
N ALA A 142 -6.32 -16.46 16.89
CA ALA A 142 -7.48 -17.24 17.35
C ALA A 142 -8.31 -16.55 18.45
N GLN A 143 -7.81 -15.46 19.04
CA GLN A 143 -8.57 -14.71 20.06
C GLN A 143 -9.90 -14.21 19.49
N PRO A 144 -10.99 -14.19 20.28
CA PRO A 144 -12.31 -13.72 19.81
C PRO A 144 -12.31 -12.22 19.50
N GLU A 145 -11.48 -11.45 20.18
CA GLU A 145 -11.29 -10.00 20.02
C GLU A 145 -9.82 -9.64 20.24
N ILE A 146 -9.36 -8.57 19.58
CA ILE A 146 -8.00 -8.03 19.75
C ILE A 146 -8.13 -6.53 20.04
N ILE A 147 -8.24 -6.22 21.32
CA ILE A 147 -8.51 -4.85 21.76
C ILE A 147 -7.25 -4.02 21.82
N THR A 148 -7.32 -2.82 21.27
CA THR A 148 -6.28 -1.79 21.35
C THR A 148 -6.86 -0.43 21.67
N GLU A 149 -6.03 0.47 22.16
CA GLU A 149 -6.36 1.88 22.31
C GLU A 149 -5.77 2.66 21.12
N LYS A 150 -6.61 3.34 20.39
CA LYS A 150 -6.20 4.21 19.29
C LYS A 150 -6.28 5.66 19.75
N GLU A 151 -5.13 6.27 19.91
CA GLU A 151 -5.05 7.69 20.20
C GLU A 151 -5.39 8.51 18.95
N THR A 152 -6.26 9.48 19.12
CA THR A 152 -6.55 10.51 18.12
C THR A 152 -6.15 11.86 18.70
N LYS A 153 -6.00 12.89 17.86
CA LYS A 153 -5.67 14.26 18.31
C LYS A 153 -6.63 14.82 19.37
N LYS A 154 -7.79 14.19 19.60
CA LYS A 154 -8.87 14.71 20.47
C LYS A 154 -9.33 13.73 21.56
N SER A 155 -9.03 12.43 21.43
CA SER A 155 -9.51 11.39 22.36
C SER A 155 -8.79 10.07 22.14
N THR A 156 -8.72 9.24 23.18
CA THR A 156 -8.39 7.81 23.09
C THR A 156 -9.67 7.04 22.84
N ARG A 157 -9.66 6.14 21.87
CA ARG A 157 -10.79 5.26 21.53
C ARG A 157 -10.36 3.82 21.60
N THR A 158 -11.11 3.00 22.31
CA THR A 158 -10.97 1.54 22.28
C THR A 158 -11.42 1.02 20.91
N LEU A 159 -10.62 0.17 20.30
CA LEU A 159 -10.86 -0.44 18.99
C LEU A 159 -10.62 -1.94 19.09
N ASP A 160 -11.58 -2.74 18.63
CA ASP A 160 -11.33 -4.13 18.32
C ASP A 160 -10.75 -4.24 16.91
N MET A 161 -9.50 -4.73 16.83
CA MET A 161 -8.82 -4.90 15.53
C MET A 161 -9.19 -6.22 14.84
N LYS A 162 -9.76 -7.19 15.55
CA LYS A 162 -10.02 -8.54 15.03
C LYS A 162 -10.79 -8.51 13.70
N PRO A 163 -11.93 -7.77 13.56
CA PRO A 163 -12.68 -7.70 12.31
C PRO A 163 -11.95 -6.94 11.19
N LEU A 164 -10.88 -6.20 11.51
CA LEU A 164 -10.08 -5.43 10.55
C LEU A 164 -8.83 -6.18 10.07
N ILE A 165 -8.59 -7.38 10.60
CA ILE A 165 -7.53 -8.30 10.17
C ILE A 165 -8.20 -9.41 9.35
N TYR A 166 -8.12 -9.31 8.02
CA TYR A 166 -8.76 -10.28 7.11
C TYR A 166 -8.00 -11.61 7.06
N SER A 167 -6.68 -11.56 7.21
CA SER A 167 -5.83 -12.73 7.39
C SER A 167 -4.59 -12.38 8.19
N LEU A 168 -4.09 -13.36 8.94
CA LEU A 168 -2.82 -13.28 9.67
C LEU A 168 -2.24 -14.69 9.74
N GLY A 169 -0.98 -14.83 9.37
CA GLY A 169 -0.25 -16.10 9.42
C GLY A 169 1.25 -15.89 9.40
N CYS A 170 2.01 -16.94 9.67
CA CYS A 170 3.46 -16.91 9.66
C CYS A 170 4.00 -18.17 8.98
N GLU A 171 5.02 -18.01 8.15
CA GLU A 171 5.78 -19.07 7.50
C GLU A 171 7.24 -18.64 7.39
N ASP A 172 8.17 -19.50 7.77
CA ASP A 172 9.62 -19.24 7.71
C ASP A 172 10.03 -17.89 8.35
N LYS A 173 9.47 -17.56 9.51
CA LYS A 173 9.65 -16.28 10.23
C LYS A 173 9.19 -15.03 9.46
N VAL A 174 8.45 -15.19 8.39
CA VAL A 174 7.80 -14.11 7.67
C VAL A 174 6.32 -14.07 8.06
N ILE A 175 5.90 -13.01 8.74
CA ILE A 175 4.51 -12.79 9.09
C ILE A 175 3.82 -12.12 7.90
N ARG A 176 2.69 -12.68 7.48
CA ARG A 176 1.85 -12.14 6.41
C ARG A 176 0.51 -11.73 6.99
N MET A 177 0.05 -10.55 6.62
CA MET A 177 -1.24 -10.06 7.10
C MET A 177 -1.95 -9.26 6.01
N CYS A 178 -3.27 -9.45 5.91
CA CYS A 178 -4.16 -8.60 5.12
C CYS A 178 -4.99 -7.74 6.07
N LEU A 179 -4.86 -6.42 5.94
CA LEU A 179 -5.42 -5.46 6.88
C LEU A 179 -6.37 -4.50 6.19
N SER A 180 -7.42 -4.08 6.90
CA SER A 180 -8.25 -2.95 6.50
C SER A 180 -7.42 -1.68 6.38
N THR A 181 -7.47 -1.04 5.20
CA THR A 181 -6.65 0.14 4.85
C THR A 181 -7.51 1.24 4.20
N GLY A 182 -8.80 1.21 4.41
CA GLY A 182 -9.73 2.19 3.85
C GLY A 182 -9.76 3.52 4.60
N SER A 183 -10.59 4.43 4.11
CA SER A 183 -10.79 5.74 4.74
C SER A 183 -11.61 5.67 6.03
N THR A 184 -12.44 4.66 6.19
CA THR A 184 -13.35 4.48 7.33
C THR A 184 -12.65 3.75 8.47
N ASP A 185 -12.04 2.61 8.16
CA ASP A 185 -11.37 1.75 9.13
C ASP A 185 -9.97 1.42 8.59
N ASN A 186 -8.96 1.88 9.29
CA ASN A 186 -7.56 1.70 8.92
C ASN A 186 -6.77 1.25 10.14
N ILE A 187 -6.13 0.09 10.04
CA ILE A 187 -5.14 -0.36 11.02
C ILE A 187 -3.78 -0.52 10.34
N LYS A 188 -2.75 -0.16 11.06
CA LYS A 188 -1.37 -0.26 10.59
C LYS A 188 -0.75 -1.58 11.02
N PRO A 189 0.15 -2.17 10.22
CA PRO A 189 0.84 -3.41 10.60
C PRO A 189 1.66 -3.24 11.89
N GLU A 190 2.21 -2.06 12.15
CA GLU A 190 2.96 -1.77 13.39
C GLU A 190 2.06 -1.91 14.63
N LEU A 191 0.79 -1.51 14.54
CA LEU A 191 -0.15 -1.63 15.65
C LEU A 191 -0.50 -3.11 15.93
N VAL A 192 -0.67 -3.91 14.88
CA VAL A 192 -0.89 -5.36 15.01
C VAL A 192 0.31 -6.02 15.66
N MET A 193 1.53 -5.69 15.23
CA MET A 193 2.76 -6.24 15.80
C MET A 193 3.01 -5.78 17.23
N ALA A 194 2.69 -4.54 17.57
CA ALA A 194 2.77 -4.06 18.96
C ALA A 194 1.85 -4.87 19.89
N LYS A 195 0.62 -5.17 19.46
CA LYS A 195 -0.30 -6.03 20.24
C LYS A 195 0.13 -7.49 20.28
N PHE A 196 0.74 -7.99 19.20
CA PHE A 196 1.34 -9.32 19.21
C PHE A 196 2.51 -9.40 20.21
N CYS A 197 3.40 -8.42 20.23
CA CYS A 197 4.50 -8.34 21.20
C CYS A 197 3.97 -8.32 22.64
N GLU A 198 2.95 -7.51 22.93
CA GLU A 198 2.29 -7.50 24.24
C GLU A 198 1.74 -8.90 24.60
N PHE A 199 1.08 -9.58 23.66
CA PHE A 199 0.53 -10.92 23.83
C PHE A 199 1.60 -11.96 24.19
N ILE A 200 2.80 -11.89 23.61
CA ILE A 200 3.91 -12.82 23.90
C ILE A 200 4.85 -12.34 25.00
N GLY A 201 4.57 -11.17 25.61
CA GLY A 201 5.38 -10.62 26.71
C GLY A 201 6.70 -9.99 26.27
N ILE A 202 6.81 -9.53 25.02
CA ILE A 202 7.98 -8.81 24.49
C ILE A 202 7.63 -7.33 24.38
N GLU A 203 8.56 -6.45 24.77
CA GLU A 203 8.40 -5.02 24.58
C GLU A 203 8.55 -4.67 23.09
N TYR A 204 7.55 -3.99 22.53
CA TYR A 204 7.63 -3.44 21.19
C TYR A 204 8.44 -2.15 21.21
N THR A 205 9.55 -2.13 20.47
CA THR A 205 10.43 -0.96 20.37
C THR A 205 10.65 -0.58 18.92
N GLU A 206 10.81 0.72 18.66
CA GLU A 206 11.24 1.23 17.37
C GLU A 206 12.76 1.28 17.24
N GLU A 207 13.47 1.31 18.37
CA GLU A 207 14.93 1.27 18.48
C GLU A 207 15.36 0.33 19.62
N PRO A 208 16.07 -0.78 19.33
CA PRO A 208 16.42 -1.27 17.98
C PRO A 208 15.19 -1.74 17.21
N ILE A 209 15.23 -1.57 15.88
CA ILE A 209 14.13 -2.00 15.00
C ILE A 209 13.90 -3.50 15.15
N LEU A 210 12.71 -3.89 15.59
CA LEU A 210 12.34 -5.30 15.72
C LEU A 210 11.84 -5.91 14.41
N PHE A 211 11.17 -5.10 13.59
CA PHE A 211 10.47 -5.56 12.40
C PHE A 211 10.72 -4.66 11.20
N ASP A 212 10.94 -5.27 10.04
CA ASP A 212 10.82 -4.60 8.75
C ASP A 212 9.43 -4.85 8.16
N TYR A 213 8.83 -3.80 7.62
CA TYR A 213 7.49 -3.82 7.05
C TYR A 213 7.53 -3.56 5.55
N LYS A 214 6.82 -4.40 4.80
CA LYS A 214 6.65 -4.26 3.36
C LYS A 214 5.18 -4.38 2.98
N ARG A 215 4.64 -3.40 2.27
CA ARG A 215 3.30 -3.48 1.68
C ARG A 215 3.39 -4.12 0.30
N ASN A 216 2.80 -5.30 0.14
CA ASN A 216 2.92 -6.06 -1.10
C ASN A 216 1.85 -5.72 -2.11
N GLU A 217 0.62 -5.42 -1.65
CA GLU A 217 -0.52 -5.17 -2.54
C GLU A 217 -1.57 -4.30 -1.87
N ILE A 218 -2.37 -3.61 -2.69
CA ILE A 218 -3.55 -2.85 -2.26
C ILE A 218 -4.76 -3.37 -3.03
N TYR A 219 -5.86 -3.58 -2.30
CA TYR A 219 -7.10 -4.15 -2.81
C TYR A 219 -8.27 -3.19 -2.70
N THR A 220 -9.19 -3.31 -3.65
CA THR A 220 -10.57 -2.86 -3.52
C THR A 220 -11.47 -4.03 -3.13
N ASN A 221 -12.65 -3.74 -2.59
CA ASN A 221 -13.70 -4.74 -2.40
C ASN A 221 -14.67 -4.71 -3.59
N SER A 222 -14.75 -5.80 -4.34
CA SER A 222 -15.70 -6.00 -5.44
C SER A 222 -16.89 -6.88 -5.04
N GLY A 223 -16.99 -7.31 -3.76
CA GLY A 223 -18.09 -8.09 -3.24
C GLY A 223 -19.39 -7.29 -3.16
N VAL A 224 -20.49 -8.01 -3.09
CA VAL A 224 -21.82 -7.43 -2.78
C VAL A 224 -21.92 -7.13 -1.28
N GLU A 225 -22.95 -6.40 -0.88
CA GLU A 225 -23.17 -6.01 0.52
C GLU A 225 -23.09 -7.23 1.46
N GLY A 226 -22.18 -7.15 2.44
CA GLY A 226 -21.91 -8.22 3.42
C GLY A 226 -20.87 -9.26 2.99
N GLU A 227 -20.34 -9.20 1.75
CA GLU A 227 -19.30 -10.09 1.26
C GLU A 227 -18.01 -9.31 0.94
N VAL A 228 -16.88 -9.80 1.42
CA VAL A 228 -15.56 -9.25 1.08
C VAL A 228 -14.94 -10.07 -0.04
N LYS A 229 -14.79 -9.45 -1.22
CA LYS A 229 -14.08 -10.01 -2.36
C LYS A 229 -12.97 -9.06 -2.77
N LEU A 230 -11.74 -9.39 -2.35
CA LEU A 230 -10.57 -8.57 -2.62
C LEU A 230 -10.12 -8.73 -4.06
N VAL A 231 -9.94 -7.61 -4.75
CA VAL A 231 -9.40 -7.52 -6.11
C VAL A 231 -8.31 -6.46 -6.10
N THR A 232 -7.16 -6.73 -6.73
CA THR A 232 -6.06 -5.76 -6.81
C THR A 232 -6.49 -4.50 -7.55
N LEU A 233 -5.96 -3.36 -7.18
CA LEU A 233 -6.35 -2.11 -7.82
C LEU A 233 -6.03 -2.08 -9.31
N GLU A 234 -4.98 -2.78 -9.75
CA GLU A 234 -4.65 -2.86 -11.19
C GLU A 234 -5.70 -3.63 -12.01
N ASN A 235 -6.39 -4.61 -11.42
CA ASN A 235 -7.42 -5.38 -12.09
C ASN A 235 -8.74 -4.61 -12.31
N MET A 236 -8.81 -3.35 -11.89
CA MET A 236 -9.90 -2.44 -12.23
C MET A 236 -9.72 -1.78 -13.61
N GLY A 237 -8.56 -1.92 -14.22
CA GLY A 237 -8.20 -1.40 -15.53
C GLY A 237 -7.70 -2.48 -16.48
N GLU A 238 -7.49 -2.10 -17.73
CA GLU A 238 -7.09 -2.98 -18.82
C GLU A 238 -5.79 -2.48 -19.47
N ASP A 239 -5.00 -3.42 -20.00
CA ASP A 239 -3.93 -3.07 -20.93
C ASP A 239 -4.55 -2.67 -22.26
N ILE A 240 -4.11 -1.54 -22.79
CA ILE A 240 -4.45 -1.14 -24.15
C ILE A 240 -3.14 -1.04 -24.94
N GLU A 241 -3.04 -1.88 -25.96
CA GLU A 241 -1.93 -1.88 -26.90
C GLU A 241 -2.39 -1.30 -28.25
N GLY A 242 -1.45 -0.82 -29.05
CA GLY A 242 -1.74 -0.17 -30.33
C GLY A 242 -1.95 -1.14 -31.47
#